data_8f50155df50e86442318da1601cb2d10
#
_entry.id   8f50155df50e86442318da1601cb2d10
#
_cell.length_a   1.000
_cell.length_b   1.000
_cell.length_c   1.000
_cell.angle_alpha   90.00
_cell.angle_beta   90.00
_cell.angle_gamma   90.00
#
_symmetry.space_group_name_H-M   'P 1'
#
loop_
_entity.id
_entity.type
_entity.pdbx_description
1 polymer ?
#
loop_
_entity_poly.entity_id
_entity_poly.type
_entity_poly.pdbx_seq_one_letter_code
_entity_poly.pdbx_strand_id
1 'polypeptide(L)'
;DLNDLMTDSQGWWPADYGHYGPFFIRMTWHAAGTYRNTDGRGGGGTGAQRFAPLNSWPDNGNLDKARRLLWPVKQKYGEQISWADLLILAGNVAIESMGGKTFGFSGGRPDIWSPEEDIHWGVENTWLDNNRYQGDRVLDNPLAAVQMGLIYVNPQGPDGNPDPRASARDVRETFARMAMNDEETVALV
;
A
#
# COMPACT_ATOMS: atom_id res chain seq x y z
N ASP A 1 -7.37 -18.82 -9.89
CA ASP A 1 -5.91 -18.60 -10.05
C ASP A 1 -5.30 -17.84 -8.86
N LEU A 2 -5.83 -16.65 -8.48
CA LEU A 2 -5.25 -15.89 -7.34
C LEU A 2 -5.33 -16.67 -6.02
N ASN A 3 -6.47 -17.32 -5.75
CA ASN A 3 -6.62 -18.15 -4.55
C ASN A 3 -5.63 -19.31 -4.56
N ASP A 4 -5.47 -20.00 -5.68
CA ASP A 4 -4.53 -21.10 -5.81
C ASP A 4 -3.09 -20.63 -5.62
N LEU A 5 -2.74 -19.50 -6.22
CA LEU A 5 -1.44 -18.86 -6.03
C LEU A 5 -1.14 -18.56 -4.56
N MET A 6 -2.12 -18.05 -3.81
CA MET A 6 -1.92 -17.66 -2.41
C MET A 6 -1.74 -18.83 -1.46
N THR A 7 -2.35 -19.97 -1.77
CA THR A 7 -2.35 -21.16 -0.91
C THR A 7 -1.30 -22.19 -1.27
N ASP A 8 -0.64 -22.05 -2.42
CA ASP A 8 0.47 -22.92 -2.87
C ASP A 8 1.81 -22.17 -2.79
N SER A 9 2.25 -21.93 -1.56
CA SER A 9 3.46 -21.13 -1.32
C SER A 9 4.74 -21.95 -1.45
N GLN A 10 5.80 -21.28 -1.92
CA GLN A 10 7.13 -21.85 -2.03
C GLN A 10 7.96 -21.56 -0.78
N GLY A 11 8.70 -22.55 -0.27
CA GLY A 11 9.48 -22.41 0.96
C GLY A 11 10.61 -21.35 0.92
N TRP A 12 10.95 -20.87 -0.26
CA TRP A 12 11.98 -19.84 -0.47
C TRP A 12 11.41 -18.44 -0.76
N TRP A 13 10.09 -18.29 -0.74
CA TRP A 13 9.42 -17.02 -1.00
C TRP A 13 8.75 -16.50 0.28
N PRO A 14 8.71 -15.19 0.51
CA PRO A 14 8.05 -14.66 1.70
C PRO A 14 6.58 -15.07 1.78
N ALA A 15 6.25 -15.91 2.74
CA ALA A 15 4.90 -16.36 3.01
C ALA A 15 4.70 -16.48 4.53
N ASP A 16 3.49 -16.19 5.00
CA ASP A 16 3.13 -16.34 6.40
C ASP A 16 2.38 -17.64 6.60
N TYR A 17 2.98 -18.56 7.35
CA TYR A 17 2.42 -19.90 7.58
C TYR A 17 2.03 -20.66 6.30
N GLY A 18 2.81 -20.46 5.23
CA GLY A 18 2.55 -21.09 3.94
C GLY A 18 1.52 -20.38 3.06
N HIS A 19 1.11 -19.15 3.41
CA HIS A 19 0.10 -18.38 2.68
C HIS A 19 0.64 -17.02 2.24
N TYR A 20 0.44 -16.64 0.98
CA TYR A 20 0.87 -15.34 0.48
C TYR A 20 -0.14 -14.19 0.73
N GLY A 21 -1.30 -14.47 1.30
CA GLY A 21 -2.35 -13.47 1.52
C GLY A 21 -1.87 -12.22 2.26
N PRO A 22 -1.22 -12.33 3.44
CA PRO A 22 -0.71 -11.15 4.15
C PRO A 22 0.26 -10.33 3.30
N PHE A 23 1.08 -10.97 2.50
CA PHE A 23 2.01 -10.31 1.58
C PHE A 23 1.28 -9.53 0.47
N PHE A 24 0.21 -10.08 -0.08
CA PHE A 24 -0.61 -9.38 -1.07
C PHE A 24 -1.45 -8.25 -0.44
N ILE A 25 -1.95 -8.43 0.77
CA ILE A 25 -2.63 -7.35 1.51
C ILE A 25 -1.66 -6.18 1.71
N ARG A 26 -0.44 -6.45 2.17
CA ARG A 26 0.59 -5.41 2.31
C ARG A 26 0.86 -4.70 0.98
N MET A 27 1.01 -5.43 -0.12
CA MET A 27 1.20 -4.85 -1.45
C MET A 27 0.05 -3.92 -1.83
N THR A 28 -1.18 -4.39 -1.68
CA THR A 28 -2.39 -3.64 -2.03
C THR A 28 -2.54 -2.39 -1.15
N TRP A 29 -2.33 -2.53 0.15
CA TRP A 29 -2.38 -1.42 1.08
C TRP A 29 -1.32 -0.35 0.74
N HIS A 30 -0.10 -0.75 0.46
CA HIS A 30 0.97 0.18 0.11
C HIS A 30 0.77 0.83 -1.27
N ALA A 31 -0.04 0.27 -2.13
CA ALA A 31 -0.52 0.96 -3.33
C ALA A 31 -1.64 1.95 -3.01
N ALA A 32 -2.67 1.53 -2.28
CA ALA A 32 -3.82 2.35 -1.94
C ALA A 32 -3.47 3.51 -1.01
N GLY A 33 -2.61 3.28 -0.03
CA GLY A 33 -2.23 4.26 0.99
C GLY A 33 -1.41 5.45 0.51
N THR A 34 -1.06 5.50 -0.77
CA THR A 34 -0.42 6.68 -1.37
C THR A 34 -1.43 7.75 -1.80
N TYR A 35 -2.74 7.51 -1.67
CA TYR A 35 -3.76 8.48 -2.03
C TYR A 35 -3.67 9.76 -1.18
N ARG A 36 -3.88 10.90 -1.83
CA ARG A 36 -3.86 12.23 -1.22
C ARG A 36 -5.12 12.98 -1.58
N ASN A 37 -5.89 13.38 -0.58
CA ASN A 37 -7.08 14.19 -0.78
C ASN A 37 -6.78 15.66 -1.13
N THR A 38 -5.54 16.12 -0.91
CA THR A 38 -5.12 17.50 -1.20
C THR A 38 -5.05 17.80 -2.69
N ASP A 39 -4.69 16.81 -3.51
CA ASP A 39 -4.60 16.93 -4.96
C ASP A 39 -5.31 15.81 -5.73
N GLY A 40 -5.89 14.84 -5.01
CA GLY A 40 -6.59 13.70 -5.60
C GLY A 40 -5.68 12.67 -6.27
N ARG A 41 -4.37 12.73 -6.05
CA ARG A 41 -3.36 11.90 -6.69
C ARG A 41 -2.94 10.73 -5.80
N GLY A 42 -2.19 9.80 -6.36
CA GLY A 42 -1.78 8.59 -5.65
C GLY A 42 -2.87 7.52 -5.66
N GLY A 43 -2.76 6.58 -4.72
CA GLY A 43 -3.69 5.46 -4.60
C GLY A 43 -3.42 4.30 -5.56
N GLY A 44 -4.29 3.31 -5.52
CA GLY A 44 -4.17 2.08 -6.32
C GLY A 44 -4.73 2.18 -7.75
N GLY A 45 -5.06 3.39 -8.21
CA GLY A 45 -5.84 3.58 -9.44
C GLY A 45 -5.08 3.38 -10.75
N THR A 46 -3.75 3.36 -10.72
CA THR A 46 -2.93 3.38 -11.95
C THR A 46 -1.82 2.31 -11.98
N GLY A 47 -1.69 1.53 -10.91
CA GLY A 47 -0.60 0.57 -10.79
C GLY A 47 0.78 1.21 -10.64
N ALA A 48 0.85 2.44 -10.14
CA ALA A 48 2.07 3.25 -10.01
C ALA A 48 3.16 2.60 -9.14
N GLN A 49 2.81 1.68 -8.24
CA GLN A 49 3.78 0.95 -7.41
C GLN A 49 4.84 0.18 -8.23
N ARG A 50 4.60 -0.06 -9.52
CA ARG A 50 5.57 -0.69 -10.43
C ARG A 50 6.76 0.21 -10.77
N PHE A 51 6.64 1.52 -10.54
CA PHE A 51 7.57 2.54 -11.01
C PHE A 51 8.20 3.33 -9.87
N ALA A 52 9.31 3.98 -10.18
CA ALA A 52 9.91 4.95 -9.27
C ALA A 52 8.95 6.13 -9.00
N PRO A 53 9.01 6.75 -7.81
CA PRO A 53 9.86 6.37 -6.69
C PRO A 53 9.28 5.25 -5.82
N LEU A 54 8.02 4.87 -6.02
CA LEU A 54 7.28 3.96 -5.14
C LEU A 54 7.94 2.60 -5.00
N ASN A 55 8.46 2.06 -6.10
CA ASN A 55 9.09 0.74 -6.12
C ASN A 55 10.45 0.69 -5.39
N SER A 56 11.02 1.83 -5.04
CA SER A 56 12.31 1.93 -4.34
C SER A 56 12.19 2.37 -2.88
N TRP A 57 10.98 2.71 -2.42
CA TRP A 57 10.79 3.08 -1.03
C TRP A 57 11.13 1.93 -0.08
N PRO A 58 11.84 2.20 1.05
CA PRO A 58 12.17 1.17 2.04
C PRO A 58 10.96 0.37 2.51
N ASP A 59 9.82 1.03 2.70
CA ASP A 59 8.56 0.40 3.08
C ASP A 59 7.99 -0.58 2.05
N ASN A 60 8.37 -0.40 0.80
CA ASN A 60 7.98 -1.27 -0.30
C ASN A 60 9.00 -2.40 -0.54
N GLY A 61 9.93 -2.58 0.38
CA GLY A 61 10.88 -3.69 0.33
C GLY A 61 10.20 -5.04 0.15
N ASN A 62 10.69 -5.85 -0.77
CA ASN A 62 10.15 -7.15 -1.18
C ASN A 62 8.82 -7.11 -1.96
N LEU A 63 8.15 -5.97 -2.13
CA LEU A 63 6.90 -5.93 -2.91
C LEU A 63 7.11 -6.17 -4.41
N ASP A 64 8.32 -6.03 -4.91
CA ASP A 64 8.69 -6.52 -6.25
C ASP A 64 8.46 -8.04 -6.36
N LYS A 65 8.69 -8.80 -5.30
CA LYS A 65 8.43 -10.23 -5.25
C LYS A 65 6.93 -10.53 -5.31
N ALA A 66 6.10 -9.74 -4.61
CA ALA A 66 4.65 -9.87 -4.70
C ALA A 66 4.16 -9.66 -6.14
N ARG A 67 4.64 -8.62 -6.80
CA ARG A 67 4.31 -8.38 -8.22
C ARG A 67 4.81 -9.49 -9.14
N ARG A 68 5.98 -10.07 -8.86
CA ARG A 68 6.49 -11.23 -9.63
C ARG A 68 5.64 -12.47 -9.45
N LEU A 69 5.12 -12.72 -8.25
CA LEU A 69 4.17 -13.82 -8.00
C LEU A 69 2.89 -13.66 -8.83
N LEU A 70 2.44 -12.43 -9.08
CA LEU A 70 1.27 -12.14 -9.90
C LEU A 70 1.54 -12.26 -11.40
N TRP A 71 2.80 -12.32 -11.83
CA TRP A 71 3.14 -12.31 -13.25
C TRP A 71 2.50 -13.45 -14.06
N PRO A 72 2.46 -14.72 -13.60
CA PRO A 72 1.78 -15.78 -14.33
C PRO A 72 0.29 -15.50 -14.53
N VAL A 73 -0.37 -14.90 -13.55
CA VAL A 73 -1.77 -14.49 -13.66
C VAL A 73 -1.91 -13.37 -14.71
N LYS A 74 -1.05 -12.35 -14.63
CA LYS A 74 -1.04 -11.26 -15.61
C LYS A 74 -0.78 -11.77 -17.04
N GLN A 75 0.14 -12.70 -17.21
CA GLN A 75 0.41 -13.32 -18.51
C GLN A 75 -0.80 -14.08 -19.06
N LYS A 76 -1.50 -14.82 -18.20
CA LYS A 76 -2.66 -15.60 -18.60
C LYS A 76 -3.83 -14.72 -19.09
N TYR A 77 -4.09 -13.63 -18.38
CA TYR A 77 -5.22 -12.76 -18.68
C TYR A 77 -4.87 -11.57 -19.58
N GLY A 78 -3.60 -11.24 -19.73
CA GLY A 78 -3.12 -10.21 -20.65
C GLY A 78 -3.78 -8.86 -20.42
N GLU A 79 -4.38 -8.32 -21.46
CA GLU A 79 -5.07 -7.02 -21.44
C GLU A 79 -6.48 -7.06 -20.81
N GLN A 80 -6.99 -8.25 -20.51
CA GLN A 80 -8.31 -8.39 -19.87
C GLN A 80 -8.32 -7.86 -18.43
N ILE A 81 -7.14 -7.70 -17.81
CA ILE A 81 -6.98 -7.10 -16.49
C ILE A 81 -5.77 -6.18 -16.49
N SER A 82 -5.93 -4.94 -16.05
CA SER A 82 -4.82 -4.03 -15.82
C SER A 82 -3.95 -4.49 -14.63
N TRP A 83 -2.73 -4.00 -14.54
CA TRP A 83 -1.94 -4.17 -13.33
C TRP A 83 -2.58 -3.48 -12.12
N ALA A 84 -3.16 -2.30 -12.33
CA ALA A 84 -3.87 -1.59 -11.29
C ALA A 84 -5.00 -2.45 -10.70
N ASP A 85 -5.83 -3.03 -11.56
CA ASP A 85 -6.90 -3.93 -11.12
C ASP A 85 -6.37 -5.21 -10.49
N LEU A 86 -5.33 -5.81 -11.05
CA LEU A 86 -4.76 -7.05 -10.52
C LEU A 86 -4.18 -6.86 -9.12
N LEU A 87 -3.48 -5.74 -8.87
CA LEU A 87 -2.92 -5.43 -7.55
C LEU A 87 -4.02 -5.29 -6.48
N ILE A 88 -5.12 -4.62 -6.82
CA ILE A 88 -6.26 -4.44 -5.89
C ILE A 88 -7.05 -5.74 -5.71
N LEU A 89 -7.32 -6.45 -6.80
CA LEU A 89 -8.03 -7.73 -6.75
C LEU A 89 -7.26 -8.76 -5.91
N ALA A 90 -5.94 -8.77 -5.99
CA ALA A 90 -5.11 -9.67 -5.18
C ALA A 90 -5.31 -9.43 -3.68
N GLY A 91 -5.43 -8.17 -3.24
CA GLY A 91 -5.75 -7.84 -1.85
C GLY A 91 -7.13 -8.32 -1.42
N ASN A 92 -8.15 -8.11 -2.25
CA ASN A 92 -9.50 -8.60 -1.96
C ASN A 92 -9.53 -10.14 -1.84
N VAL A 93 -8.98 -10.83 -2.82
CA VAL A 93 -8.92 -12.31 -2.79
C VAL A 93 -8.11 -12.80 -1.59
N ALA A 94 -7.06 -12.09 -1.20
CA ALA A 94 -6.27 -12.44 -0.02
C ALA A 94 -7.12 -12.37 1.26
N ILE A 95 -7.87 -11.30 1.46
CA ILE A 95 -8.78 -11.15 2.61
C ILE A 95 -9.82 -12.28 2.61
N GLU A 96 -10.44 -12.53 1.47
CA GLU A 96 -11.48 -13.56 1.33
C GLU A 96 -10.93 -14.97 1.53
N SER A 97 -9.72 -15.26 1.05
CA SER A 97 -9.06 -16.58 1.23
C SER A 97 -8.73 -16.89 2.69
N MET A 98 -8.64 -15.87 3.52
CA MET A 98 -8.42 -15.99 4.96
C MET A 98 -9.74 -15.89 5.77
N GLY A 99 -10.88 -15.88 5.11
CA GLY A 99 -12.20 -15.87 5.74
C GLY A 99 -12.79 -14.49 6.02
N GLY A 100 -12.10 -13.41 5.62
CA GLY A 100 -12.63 -12.06 5.69
C GLY A 100 -13.71 -11.81 4.62
N LYS A 101 -14.48 -10.74 4.81
CA LYS A 101 -15.48 -10.30 3.83
C LYS A 101 -15.03 -8.97 3.23
N THR A 102 -15.11 -8.87 1.91
CA THR A 102 -14.88 -7.61 1.19
C THR A 102 -16.20 -7.02 0.70
N PHE A 103 -16.19 -5.74 0.34
CA PHE A 103 -17.35 -5.09 -0.29
C PHE A 103 -17.50 -5.44 -1.78
N GLY A 104 -16.65 -6.31 -2.30
CA GLY A 104 -16.59 -6.68 -3.70
C GLY A 104 -15.48 -5.95 -4.45
N PHE A 105 -15.50 -6.11 -5.76
CA PHE A 105 -14.47 -5.57 -6.65
C PHE A 105 -15.12 -4.96 -7.89
N SER A 106 -14.62 -3.80 -8.27
CA SER A 106 -14.94 -3.16 -9.55
C SER A 106 -13.65 -2.92 -10.33
N GLY A 107 -13.58 -3.44 -11.53
CA GLY A 107 -12.47 -3.26 -12.46
C GLY A 107 -12.60 -2.00 -13.31
N GLY A 108 -11.59 -1.76 -14.15
CA GLY A 108 -11.57 -0.65 -15.10
C GLY A 108 -10.52 0.42 -14.79
N ARG A 109 -9.63 0.18 -13.84
CA ARG A 109 -8.48 1.07 -13.59
C ARG A 109 -7.50 0.99 -14.73
N PRO A 110 -7.05 2.14 -15.28
CA PRO A 110 -6.03 2.15 -16.31
C PRO A 110 -4.63 1.89 -15.72
N ASP A 111 -3.75 1.37 -16.55
CA ASP A 111 -2.33 1.29 -16.21
C ASP A 111 -1.59 2.54 -16.72
N ILE A 112 -0.67 3.06 -15.91
CA ILE A 112 0.41 3.91 -16.42
C ILE A 112 1.56 3.03 -16.92
N TRP A 113 2.33 3.55 -17.88
CA TRP A 113 3.44 2.84 -18.51
C TRP A 113 4.80 3.50 -18.28
N SER A 114 4.82 4.57 -17.50
CA SER A 114 6.01 5.29 -17.05
C SER A 114 5.73 5.89 -15.66
N PRO A 115 6.76 6.31 -14.92
CA PRO A 115 6.56 7.10 -13.71
C PRO A 115 5.70 8.34 -13.99
N GLU A 116 4.85 8.71 -13.03
CA GLU A 116 4.02 9.91 -13.13
C GLU A 116 4.90 11.14 -12.86
N GLU A 117 5.27 11.85 -13.92
CA GLU A 117 6.20 12.99 -13.87
C GLU A 117 5.57 14.26 -13.24
N ASP A 118 4.27 14.37 -13.31
CA ASP A 118 3.51 15.52 -12.77
C ASP A 118 3.20 15.40 -11.28
N ILE A 119 3.52 14.29 -10.65
CA ILE A 119 3.38 14.11 -9.21
C ILE A 119 4.66 14.52 -8.50
N HIS A 120 4.55 15.51 -7.62
CA HIS A 120 5.65 15.83 -6.72
C HIS A 120 5.62 14.93 -5.48
N TRP A 121 6.60 14.04 -5.39
CA TRP A 121 6.78 13.15 -4.25
C TRP A 121 7.68 13.74 -3.15
N GLY A 122 8.25 14.93 -3.39
CA GLY A 122 9.24 15.54 -2.52
C GLY A 122 10.67 15.07 -2.78
N VAL A 123 11.58 15.57 -1.97
CA VAL A 123 13.00 15.25 -2.09
C VAL A 123 13.25 13.86 -1.52
N GLU A 124 13.91 13.00 -2.29
CA GLU A 124 14.10 11.58 -1.97
C GLU A 124 14.73 11.33 -0.59
N ASN A 125 15.72 12.10 -0.22
CA ASN A 125 16.40 11.94 1.06
C ASN A 125 15.51 12.26 2.28
N THR A 126 14.38 12.93 2.10
CA THR A 126 13.46 13.25 3.21
C THR A 126 12.55 12.07 3.57
N TRP A 127 12.31 11.16 2.65
CA TRP A 127 11.50 9.97 2.91
C TRP A 127 12.31 8.67 2.98
N LEU A 128 13.61 8.73 2.67
CA LEU A 128 14.55 7.64 2.92
C LEU A 128 15.10 7.63 4.36
N ASP A 129 14.99 8.76 5.07
CA ASP A 129 15.54 8.93 6.42
C ASP A 129 14.44 8.80 7.50
N ASN A 130 14.88 8.65 8.75
CA ASN A 130 14.01 8.58 9.94
C ASN A 130 13.46 9.94 10.39
N ASN A 131 13.67 11.00 9.64
CA ASN A 131 13.13 12.34 9.90
C ASN A 131 11.60 12.36 10.09
N ARG A 132 10.91 11.38 9.54
CA ARG A 132 9.47 11.16 9.72
C ARG A 132 9.05 10.93 11.17
N TYR A 133 9.99 10.58 12.05
CA TYR A 133 9.75 10.32 13.47
C TYR A 133 10.11 11.51 14.37
N GLN A 134 10.55 12.64 13.81
CA GLN A 134 11.04 13.77 14.59
C GLN A 134 10.02 14.91 14.61
N GLY A 135 9.65 15.34 15.81
CA GLY A 135 8.87 16.54 16.07
C GLY A 135 7.47 16.58 15.48
N ASP A 136 6.86 17.74 15.50
CA ASP A 136 5.60 18.01 14.81
C ASP A 136 5.82 18.01 13.30
N ARG A 137 5.29 16.99 12.64
CA ARG A 137 5.42 16.83 11.21
C ARG A 137 4.38 17.65 10.47
N VAL A 138 4.83 18.38 9.45
CA VAL A 138 3.91 19.01 8.51
C VAL A 138 3.38 17.94 7.57
N LEU A 139 2.22 17.41 7.92
CA LEU A 139 1.59 16.34 7.18
C LEU A 139 0.73 16.82 5.98
N ASP A 140 0.71 18.08 5.63
CA ASP A 140 -0.05 18.67 4.52
C ASP A 140 0.71 18.72 3.18
N ASN A 141 1.96 18.29 3.15
CA ASN A 141 2.73 18.16 1.92
C ASN A 141 2.53 16.78 1.25
N PRO A 142 2.89 16.61 -0.03
CA PRO A 142 2.74 15.35 -0.73
C PRO A 142 3.47 14.16 -0.08
N LEU A 143 4.60 14.42 0.61
CA LEU A 143 5.36 13.37 1.30
C LEU A 143 4.60 12.74 2.47
N ALA A 144 3.60 13.41 3.00
CA ALA A 144 2.80 12.85 4.05
C ALA A 144 2.10 11.55 3.62
N ALA A 145 1.67 11.45 2.38
CA ALA A 145 1.11 10.21 1.84
C ALA A 145 2.15 9.08 1.79
N VAL A 146 3.42 9.39 1.59
CA VAL A 146 4.53 8.45 1.62
C VAL A 146 4.86 8.00 3.03
N GLN A 147 4.95 8.95 3.93
CA GLN A 147 5.27 8.69 5.34
C GLN A 147 4.22 7.86 6.03
N MET A 148 3.05 7.91 5.53
CA MET A 148 1.88 7.33 6.08
C MET A 148 1.91 5.81 6.18
N GLY A 149 2.33 5.12 5.15
CA GLY A 149 2.49 3.68 5.18
C GLY A 149 3.42 3.20 6.29
N LEU A 150 4.24 4.10 6.83
CA LEU A 150 5.17 3.83 7.91
C LEU A 150 4.60 4.20 9.27
N ILE A 151 3.78 5.25 9.33
CA ILE A 151 3.22 5.75 10.59
C ILE A 151 2.24 4.75 11.21
N TYR A 152 1.33 4.22 10.42
CA TYR A 152 0.32 3.30 10.94
C TYR A 152 0.89 1.93 11.29
N VAL A 153 1.99 1.52 10.69
CA VAL A 153 2.68 0.27 11.05
C VAL A 153 3.73 0.47 12.14
N ASN A 154 3.94 1.72 12.57
CA ASN A 154 4.88 2.00 13.65
C ASN A 154 4.19 1.86 15.02
N PRO A 155 4.38 0.74 15.73
CA PRO A 155 3.78 0.53 17.03
C PRO A 155 4.44 1.39 18.12
N GLN A 156 5.47 2.14 17.76
CA GLN A 156 6.29 2.88 18.70
C GLN A 156 5.76 4.29 19.00
N GLY A 157 4.70 4.72 18.28
CA GLY A 157 4.12 6.03 18.50
C GLY A 157 4.94 7.19 17.93
N PRO A 158 4.55 8.45 18.22
CA PRO A 158 5.24 9.65 17.75
C PRO A 158 6.71 9.65 18.16
N ASP A 159 7.55 10.10 17.24
CA ASP A 159 9.01 10.20 17.44
C ASP A 159 9.70 8.88 17.86
N GLY A 160 9.08 7.75 17.51
CA GLY A 160 9.59 6.43 17.87
C GLY A 160 9.43 6.07 19.36
N ASN A 161 8.63 6.82 20.11
CA ASN A 161 8.36 6.54 21.52
C ASN A 161 7.03 5.79 21.68
N PRO A 162 7.01 4.66 22.39
CA PRO A 162 5.78 3.91 22.58
C PRO A 162 4.76 4.72 23.38
N ASP A 163 3.78 5.29 22.70
CA ASP A 163 2.66 6.00 23.32
C ASP A 163 1.38 5.81 22.48
N PRO A 164 0.55 4.82 22.79
CA PRO A 164 -0.68 4.56 22.06
C PRO A 164 -1.67 5.73 22.05
N ARG A 165 -1.66 6.58 23.08
CA ARG A 165 -2.56 7.75 23.14
C ARG A 165 -2.08 8.87 22.23
N ALA A 166 -0.80 9.13 22.20
CA ALA A 166 -0.21 10.13 21.30
C ALA A 166 -0.28 9.67 19.84
N SER A 167 -0.16 8.38 19.57
CA SER A 167 -0.30 7.81 18.23
C SER A 167 -1.67 8.04 17.60
N ALA A 168 -2.72 8.19 18.39
CA ALA A 168 -4.08 8.41 17.89
C ALA A 168 -4.18 9.68 17.04
N ARG A 169 -3.43 10.73 17.35
CA ARG A 169 -3.38 11.94 16.55
C ARG A 169 -2.75 11.65 15.18
N ASP A 170 -1.59 11.02 15.16
CA ASP A 170 -0.87 10.69 13.94
C ASP A 170 -1.69 9.78 13.03
N VAL A 171 -2.32 8.77 13.59
CA VAL A 171 -3.21 7.86 12.85
C VAL A 171 -4.36 8.64 12.22
N ARG A 172 -5.07 9.46 13.00
CA ARG A 172 -6.20 10.25 12.50
C ARG A 172 -5.80 11.21 11.38
N GLU A 173 -4.73 11.98 11.57
CA GLU A 173 -4.24 12.93 10.58
C GLU A 173 -3.81 12.24 9.29
N THR A 174 -3.17 11.10 9.45
CA THR A 174 -2.67 10.28 8.35
C THR A 174 -3.81 9.73 7.50
N PHE A 175 -4.78 9.07 8.11
CA PHE A 175 -5.90 8.47 7.40
C PHE A 175 -6.87 9.52 6.83
N ALA A 176 -7.01 10.67 7.49
CA ALA A 176 -7.80 11.79 6.96
C ALA A 176 -7.28 12.29 5.60
N ARG A 177 -5.97 12.19 5.34
CA ARG A 177 -5.41 12.50 4.02
C ARG A 177 -5.76 11.53 2.93
N MET A 178 -6.06 10.31 3.29
CA MET A 178 -6.62 9.31 2.37
C MET A 178 -8.12 9.46 2.20
N ALA A 179 -8.72 10.54 2.74
CA ALA A 179 -10.15 10.78 2.80
C ALA A 179 -10.91 9.74 3.64
N MET A 180 -10.26 9.13 4.61
CA MET A 180 -10.89 8.20 5.56
C MET A 180 -11.32 8.93 6.83
N ASN A 181 -12.52 8.64 7.29
CA ASN A 181 -13.04 9.13 8.58
C ASN A 181 -12.57 8.21 9.73
N ASP A 182 -12.91 8.57 10.97
CA ASP A 182 -12.49 7.82 12.15
C ASP A 182 -13.08 6.40 12.18
N GLU A 183 -14.30 6.20 11.72
CA GLU A 183 -14.96 4.88 11.68
C GLU A 183 -14.26 3.95 10.67
N GLU A 184 -14.00 4.44 9.48
CA GLU A 184 -13.26 3.71 8.44
C GLU A 184 -11.83 3.39 8.89
N THR A 185 -11.18 4.34 9.55
CA THR A 185 -9.83 4.15 10.10
C THR A 185 -9.81 3.04 11.14
N VAL A 186 -10.74 3.06 12.09
CA VAL A 186 -10.82 2.03 13.14
C VAL A 186 -11.19 0.67 12.57
N ALA A 187 -12.00 0.63 11.51
CA ALA A 187 -12.35 -0.63 10.86
C ALA A 187 -11.18 -1.28 10.11
N LEU A 188 -10.22 -0.46 9.65
CA LEU A 188 -9.04 -0.93 8.92
C LEU A 188 -7.89 -1.35 9.85
N VAL A 189 -7.70 -0.66 10.97
CA VAL A 189 -6.60 -0.85 11.93
C VAL A 189 -6.97 -1.86 13.01
#